data_3fd05db290baa5073fbe0bc94bfe6599
#
_entry.id   3fd05db290baa5073fbe0bc94bfe6599
#
_cell.length_a   1.000
_cell.length_b   1.000
_cell.length_c   1.000
_cell.angle_alpha   90.00
_cell.angle_beta   90.00
_cell.angle_gamma   90.00
#
_symmetry.space_group_name_H-M   'P 1'
#
loop_
_entity.id
_entity.type
_entity.pdbx_description
1 polymer ?
#
loop_
_entity_poly.entity_id
_entity_poly.type
_entity_poly.pdbx_seq_one_letter_code
_entity_poly.pdbx_strand_id
1 'polypeptide(L)'
;MSHSEPTPTAVAKRFYEAIARSNADDLFALPTDDFVGDVSAGMPSDVGGRHEGAQNMIAGVWGHIDTLYDVKVDPAEYLVVDDDRIVVIGRYRGAARDGETTVDAAFAHVITTRGERMAALHQITDTAQWRIRSR
;
A
#
# COMPACT_ATOMS: atom_id res chain seq x y z
N MET A 1 -29.70 -16.61 7.49
CA MET A 1 -29.13 -15.33 7.07
C MET A 1 -27.67 -15.30 7.41
N SER A 2 -26.85 -15.14 6.43
CA SER A 2 -25.42 -15.06 6.69
C SER A 2 -25.02 -13.60 6.87
N HIS A 3 -24.41 -13.30 7.95
CA HIS A 3 -23.65 -12.07 8.07
C HIS A 3 -22.24 -12.36 7.58
N SER A 4 -21.87 -11.67 6.55
CA SER A 4 -20.45 -11.64 6.20
C SER A 4 -19.78 -10.74 7.22
N GLU A 5 -19.11 -11.32 8.18
CA GLU A 5 -18.19 -10.52 8.97
C GLU A 5 -17.08 -10.01 8.07
N PRO A 6 -16.59 -8.76 8.28
CA PRO A 6 -15.46 -8.25 7.52
C PRO A 6 -14.27 -9.18 7.71
N THR A 7 -13.71 -9.63 6.61
CA THR A 7 -12.51 -10.46 6.65
C THR A 7 -11.30 -9.62 6.29
N PRO A 8 -10.10 -9.99 6.73
CA PRO A 8 -8.89 -9.31 6.28
C PRO A 8 -8.75 -9.30 4.76
N THR A 9 -9.15 -10.38 4.09
CA THR A 9 -9.12 -10.46 2.63
C THR A 9 -10.02 -9.39 1.99
N ALA A 10 -11.23 -9.23 2.49
CA ALA A 10 -12.17 -8.23 1.97
C ALA A 10 -11.63 -6.81 2.14
N VAL A 11 -11.04 -6.52 3.30
CA VAL A 11 -10.43 -5.21 3.57
C VAL A 11 -9.25 -4.97 2.63
N ALA A 12 -8.39 -5.95 2.44
CA ALA A 12 -7.24 -5.84 1.54
C ALA A 12 -7.68 -5.57 0.10
N LYS A 13 -8.67 -6.30 -0.40
CA LYS A 13 -9.19 -6.10 -1.75
C LYS A 13 -9.78 -4.70 -1.93
N ARG A 14 -10.49 -4.23 -0.94
CA ARG A 14 -11.05 -2.87 -0.94
C ARG A 14 -9.96 -1.81 -1.01
N PHE A 15 -8.87 -2.02 -0.30
CA PHE A 15 -7.69 -1.15 -0.33
C PHE A 15 -7.08 -1.07 -1.74
N TYR A 16 -6.85 -2.23 -2.38
CA TYR A 16 -6.27 -2.26 -3.72
C TYR A 16 -7.19 -1.66 -4.77
N GLU A 17 -8.49 -1.84 -4.64
CA GLU A 17 -9.46 -1.19 -5.52
C GLU A 17 -9.43 0.34 -5.38
N ALA A 18 -9.35 0.83 -4.15
CA ALA A 18 -9.28 2.27 -3.89
C ALA A 18 -8.03 2.88 -4.52
N ILE A 19 -6.89 2.20 -4.40
CA ILE A 19 -5.64 2.63 -5.04
C ILE A 19 -5.78 2.61 -6.56
N ALA A 20 -6.31 1.52 -7.13
CA ALA A 20 -6.43 1.37 -8.57
C ALA A 20 -7.32 2.44 -9.20
N ARG A 21 -8.34 2.89 -8.47
CA ARG A 21 -9.29 3.92 -8.93
C ARG A 21 -8.90 5.32 -8.51
N SER A 22 -7.82 5.48 -7.76
CA SER A 22 -7.41 6.75 -7.15
C SER A 22 -8.57 7.38 -6.38
N ASN A 23 -9.32 6.55 -5.64
CA ASN A 23 -10.50 6.98 -4.91
C ASN A 23 -10.09 7.54 -3.55
N ALA A 24 -9.90 8.86 -3.49
CA ALA A 24 -9.45 9.54 -2.29
C ALA A 24 -10.41 9.34 -1.11
N ASP A 25 -11.72 9.38 -1.36
CA ASP A 25 -12.70 9.20 -0.29
C ASP A 25 -12.57 7.84 0.38
N ASP A 26 -12.42 6.78 -0.39
CA ASP A 26 -12.23 5.44 0.15
C ASP A 26 -10.88 5.30 0.86
N LEU A 27 -9.82 5.91 0.31
CA LEU A 27 -8.51 5.89 0.94
C LEU A 27 -8.50 6.62 2.28
N PHE A 28 -9.30 7.67 2.46
CA PHE A 28 -9.47 8.33 3.74
C PHE A 28 -10.41 7.59 4.68
N ALA A 29 -11.41 6.91 4.16
CA ALA A 29 -12.40 6.20 4.98
C ALA A 29 -11.90 4.86 5.50
N LEU A 30 -10.99 4.21 4.77
CA LEU A 30 -10.54 2.85 5.08
C LEU A 30 -9.65 2.76 6.33
N PRO A 31 -8.65 3.65 6.55
CA PRO A 31 -7.80 3.56 7.73
C PRO A 31 -8.54 3.96 9.02
N THR A 32 -8.14 3.32 10.11
CA THR A 32 -8.58 3.73 11.44
C THR A 32 -7.95 5.06 11.84
N ASP A 33 -8.50 5.70 12.89
CA ASP A 33 -7.97 6.99 13.37
C ASP A 33 -6.52 6.86 13.87
N ASP A 34 -6.16 5.70 14.37
CA ASP A 34 -4.83 5.41 14.89
C ASP A 34 -3.95 4.63 13.89
N PHE A 35 -4.30 4.67 12.61
CA PHE A 35 -3.58 3.96 11.56
C PHE A 35 -2.08 4.27 11.56
N VAL A 36 -1.29 3.23 11.34
CA VAL A 36 0.17 3.37 11.19
C VAL A 36 0.61 2.63 9.94
N GLY A 37 1.39 3.30 9.10
CA GLY A 37 2.06 2.69 7.98
C GLY A 37 3.56 2.62 8.21
N ASP A 38 4.13 1.44 8.02
CA ASP A 38 5.58 1.25 7.96
C ASP A 38 5.97 0.95 6.52
N VAL A 39 6.79 1.81 5.96
CA VAL A 39 7.24 1.71 4.57
C VAL A 39 8.71 1.32 4.57
N SER A 40 9.10 0.43 3.65
CA SER A 40 10.49 -0.03 3.54
C SER A 40 11.47 1.14 3.59
N ALA A 41 12.43 1.07 4.49
CA ALA A 41 13.35 2.17 4.79
C ALA A 41 14.19 2.61 3.58
N GLY A 42 14.43 1.71 2.64
CA GLY A 42 15.18 2.01 1.42
C GLY A 42 14.38 2.70 0.31
N MET A 43 13.09 2.96 0.52
CA MET A 43 12.29 3.66 -0.48
C MET A 43 12.80 5.08 -0.69
N PRO A 44 12.78 5.57 -1.95
CA PRO A 44 13.28 6.91 -2.25
C PRO A 44 12.34 8.01 -1.77
N SER A 45 12.84 9.24 -1.84
CA SER A 45 12.03 10.46 -1.67
C SER A 45 11.39 10.59 -0.29
N ASP A 46 12.07 10.10 0.75
CA ASP A 46 11.67 10.19 2.14
C ASP A 46 10.34 9.49 2.48
N VAL A 47 9.87 8.58 1.62
CA VAL A 47 8.64 7.83 1.91
C VAL A 47 8.88 6.64 2.83
N GLY A 48 10.13 6.17 2.98
CA GLY A 48 10.45 5.08 3.90
C GLY A 48 10.23 5.45 5.35
N GLY A 49 9.98 4.44 6.18
CA GLY A 49 9.81 4.62 7.62
C GLY A 49 8.38 4.64 8.07
N ARG A 50 8.17 5.11 9.30
CA ARG A 50 6.87 5.09 9.97
C ARG A 50 6.06 6.36 9.68
N HIS A 51 4.82 6.18 9.32
CA HIS A 51 3.86 7.27 9.06
C HIS A 51 2.62 7.03 9.92
N GLU A 52 2.27 7.99 10.76
CA GLU A 52 1.11 7.90 11.64
C GLU A 52 -0.06 8.66 11.06
N GLY A 53 -1.23 7.99 11.01
CA GLY A 53 -2.48 8.56 10.54
C GLY A 53 -2.67 8.46 9.03
N ALA A 54 -3.95 8.43 8.63
CA ALA A 54 -4.35 8.27 7.24
C ALA A 54 -3.82 9.42 6.36
N GLN A 55 -3.90 10.65 6.85
CA GLN A 55 -3.50 11.81 6.08
C GLN A 55 -2.00 11.77 5.74
N ASN A 56 -1.16 11.42 6.72
CA ASN A 56 0.27 11.31 6.49
C ASN A 56 0.61 10.20 5.49
N MET A 57 -0.13 9.09 5.54
CA MET A 57 0.07 8.00 4.61
C MET A 57 -0.39 8.38 3.20
N ILE A 58 -1.55 8.99 3.08
CA ILE A 58 -2.12 9.36 1.77
C ILE A 58 -1.29 10.47 1.11
N ALA A 59 -1.03 11.55 1.83
CA ALA A 59 -0.29 12.68 1.26
C ALA A 59 1.22 12.43 1.22
N GLY A 60 1.77 11.85 2.29
CA GLY A 60 3.22 11.69 2.43
C GLY A 60 3.79 10.47 1.72
N VAL A 61 3.00 9.45 1.47
CA VAL A 61 3.47 8.23 0.82
C VAL A 61 2.75 8.00 -0.50
N TRP A 62 1.49 7.61 -0.47
CA TRP A 62 0.77 7.21 -1.70
C TRP A 62 0.66 8.34 -2.70
N GLY A 63 0.25 9.52 -2.26
CA GLY A 63 0.15 10.70 -3.13
C GLY A 63 1.51 11.17 -3.62
N HIS A 64 2.51 11.13 -2.75
CA HIS A 64 3.87 11.53 -3.13
C HIS A 64 4.47 10.57 -4.15
N ILE A 65 4.32 9.27 -3.95
CA ILE A 65 4.76 8.26 -4.92
C ILE A 65 4.04 8.48 -6.27
N ASP A 66 2.76 8.76 -6.25
CA ASP A 66 2.00 8.99 -7.47
C ASP A 66 2.52 10.19 -8.28
N THR A 67 3.10 11.20 -7.61
CA THR A 67 3.72 12.33 -8.33
C THR A 67 5.00 11.95 -9.06
N LEU A 68 5.68 10.89 -8.63
CA LEU A 68 6.98 10.49 -9.16
C LEU A 68 6.92 9.25 -10.04
N TYR A 69 5.90 8.43 -9.88
CA TYR A 69 5.78 7.14 -10.55
C TYR A 69 4.37 6.94 -11.08
N ASP A 70 4.28 6.28 -12.21
CA ASP A 70 3.04 5.71 -12.71
C ASP A 70 3.14 4.20 -12.58
N VAL A 71 2.73 3.70 -11.44
CA VAL A 71 2.91 2.29 -11.06
C VAL A 71 1.57 1.70 -10.67
N LYS A 72 1.31 0.50 -11.16
CA LYS A 72 0.15 -0.28 -10.77
C LYS A 72 0.54 -1.27 -9.69
N VAL A 73 -0.38 -1.46 -8.75
CA VAL A 73 -0.26 -2.47 -7.69
C VAL A 73 -0.98 -3.72 -8.17
N ASP A 74 -0.24 -4.81 -8.28
CA ASP A 74 -0.76 -6.07 -8.80
C ASP A 74 -0.65 -7.15 -7.72
N PRO A 75 -1.66 -7.30 -6.85
CA PRO A 75 -1.65 -8.35 -5.83
C PRO A 75 -1.85 -9.72 -6.47
N ALA A 76 -1.06 -10.69 -6.04
CA ALA A 76 -1.07 -12.04 -6.59
C ALA A 76 -1.55 -13.08 -5.59
N GLU A 77 -1.14 -12.97 -4.31
CA GLU A 77 -1.48 -13.94 -3.29
C GLU A 77 -2.02 -13.26 -2.04
N TYR A 78 -3.10 -13.80 -1.49
CA TYR A 78 -3.71 -13.32 -0.24
C TYR A 78 -3.59 -14.42 0.80
N LEU A 79 -2.74 -14.21 1.79
CA LEU A 79 -2.39 -15.20 2.81
C LEU A 79 -2.91 -14.72 4.17
N VAL A 80 -4.04 -15.25 4.59
CA VAL A 80 -4.64 -14.90 5.88
C VAL A 80 -3.78 -15.47 7.01
N VAL A 81 -3.35 -14.63 7.93
CA VAL A 81 -2.54 -15.02 9.08
C VAL A 81 -3.43 -15.40 10.27
N ASP A 82 -4.38 -14.51 10.59
CA ASP A 82 -5.34 -14.72 11.66
C ASP A 82 -6.59 -13.85 11.39
N ASP A 83 -7.42 -13.65 12.43
CA ASP A 83 -8.70 -12.96 12.27
C ASP A 83 -8.54 -11.50 11.88
N ASP A 84 -7.40 -10.88 12.13
CA ASP A 84 -7.18 -9.45 11.91
C ASP A 84 -5.91 -9.12 11.12
N ARG A 85 -5.23 -10.12 10.57
CA ARG A 85 -4.03 -9.88 9.76
C ARG A 85 -3.99 -10.71 8.50
N ILE A 86 -3.49 -10.10 7.43
CA ILE A 86 -3.30 -10.75 6.15
C ILE A 86 -1.98 -10.28 5.54
N VAL A 87 -1.28 -11.20 4.87
CA VAL A 87 -0.12 -10.87 4.05
C VAL A 87 -0.53 -10.97 2.60
N VAL A 88 -0.28 -9.91 1.84
CA VAL A 88 -0.52 -9.91 0.40
C VAL A 88 0.81 -9.80 -0.31
N ILE A 89 1.03 -10.73 -1.22
CA ILE A 89 2.25 -10.77 -2.04
C ILE A 89 1.87 -10.41 -3.46
N GLY A 90 2.66 -9.55 -4.07
CA GLY A 90 2.41 -9.11 -5.44
C GLY A 90 3.58 -8.32 -6.00
N ARG A 91 3.29 -7.50 -6.98
CA ARG A 91 4.30 -6.68 -7.64
C ARG A 91 3.77 -5.29 -7.92
N TYR A 92 4.68 -4.33 -7.86
CA TYR A 92 4.48 -3.00 -8.43
C TYR A 92 5.06 -2.99 -9.83
N ARG A 93 4.28 -2.54 -10.80
CA ARG A 93 4.71 -2.52 -12.20
C ARG A 93 4.38 -1.19 -12.85
N GLY A 94 5.37 -0.60 -13.49
CA GLY A 94 5.21 0.65 -14.19
C GLY A 94 6.52 1.34 -14.43
N ALA A 95 6.52 2.65 -14.30
CA ALA A 95 7.70 3.45 -14.57
C ALA A 95 7.69 4.72 -13.72
N ALA A 96 8.87 5.27 -13.49
CA ALA A 96 8.98 6.63 -12.99
C ALA A 96 8.51 7.60 -14.07
N ARG A 97 7.99 8.75 -13.64
CA ARG A 97 7.49 9.75 -14.58
C ARG A 97 8.60 10.51 -15.32
N ASP A 98 9.86 10.21 -14.99
CA ASP A 98 11.00 10.69 -15.78
C ASP A 98 11.10 10.02 -17.17
N GLY A 99 10.33 8.94 -17.39
CA GLY A 99 10.30 8.22 -18.65
C GLY A 99 11.46 7.24 -18.86
N GLU A 100 12.37 7.11 -17.91
CA GLU A 100 13.59 6.33 -18.08
C GLU A 100 13.70 5.14 -17.10
N THR A 101 13.11 5.27 -15.93
CA THR A 101 13.22 4.24 -14.89
C THR A 101 12.01 3.35 -14.91
N THR A 102 12.20 2.07 -15.20
CA THR A 102 11.15 1.05 -15.09
C THR A 102 11.10 0.53 -13.66
N VAL A 103 9.90 0.36 -13.14
CA VAL A 103 9.67 -0.25 -11.83
C VAL A 103 9.00 -1.60 -12.02
N ASP A 104 9.64 -2.65 -11.54
CA ASP A 104 9.06 -3.99 -11.41
C ASP A 104 9.57 -4.56 -10.10
N ALA A 105 8.86 -4.29 -9.03
CA ALA A 105 9.30 -4.59 -7.69
C ALA A 105 8.33 -5.54 -7.00
N ALA A 106 8.84 -6.62 -6.45
CA ALA A 106 8.06 -7.48 -5.58
C ALA A 106 7.68 -6.74 -4.31
N PHE A 107 6.52 -7.05 -3.75
CA PHE A 107 6.12 -6.54 -2.44
C PHE A 107 5.48 -7.62 -1.58
N ALA A 108 5.55 -7.40 -0.28
CA ALA A 108 4.70 -8.04 0.70
C ALA A 108 4.07 -6.94 1.54
N HIS A 109 2.76 -6.95 1.65
CA HIS A 109 2.03 -6.04 2.53
C HIS A 109 1.48 -6.85 3.70
N VAL A 110 1.88 -6.50 4.91
CA VAL A 110 1.25 -7.04 6.12
C VAL A 110 0.20 -6.02 6.53
N ILE A 111 -1.05 -6.41 6.41
CA ILE A 111 -2.20 -5.54 6.69
C ILE A 111 -2.86 -6.02 7.97
N THR A 112 -2.95 -5.13 8.94
CA THR A 112 -3.72 -5.35 10.17
C THR A 112 -5.06 -4.67 10.03
N THR A 113 -6.13 -5.40 10.31
CA THR A 113 -7.49 -4.90 10.17
C THR A 113 -8.16 -4.75 11.53
N ARG A 114 -9.14 -3.89 11.58
CA ARG A 114 -10.02 -3.74 12.73
C ARG A 114 -11.43 -3.51 12.18
N GLY A 115 -12.25 -4.58 12.23
CA GLY A 115 -13.53 -4.54 11.55
C GLY A 115 -13.35 -4.38 10.05
N GLU A 116 -13.99 -3.40 9.46
CA GLU A 116 -13.92 -3.13 8.02
C GLU A 116 -12.77 -2.18 7.65
N ARG A 117 -11.91 -1.82 8.59
CA ARG A 117 -10.91 -0.79 8.41
C ARG A 117 -9.50 -1.34 8.55
N MET A 118 -8.54 -0.61 8.00
CA MET A 118 -7.11 -0.91 8.15
C MET A 118 -6.57 -0.19 9.36
N ALA A 119 -6.01 -0.95 10.30
CA ALA A 119 -5.35 -0.36 11.47
C ALA A 119 -3.85 -0.16 11.24
N ALA A 120 -3.23 -0.96 10.40
CA ALA A 120 -1.81 -0.83 10.09
C ALA A 120 -1.48 -1.45 8.73
N LEU A 121 -0.44 -0.94 8.11
CA LEU A 121 0.15 -1.50 6.89
C LEU A 121 1.66 -1.51 7.04
N HIS A 122 2.26 -2.70 6.92
CA HIS A 122 3.71 -2.82 6.80
C HIS A 122 4.03 -3.18 5.35
N GLN A 123 4.63 -2.25 4.64
CA GLN A 123 4.99 -2.44 3.23
C GLN A 123 6.46 -2.85 3.13
N ILE A 124 6.69 -3.99 2.53
CA ILE A 124 8.02 -4.52 2.26
C ILE A 124 8.15 -4.64 0.75
N THR A 125 9.16 -4.04 0.17
CA THR A 125 9.38 -4.07 -1.28
C THR A 125 10.86 -4.10 -1.61
N ASP A 126 11.17 -4.51 -2.82
CA ASP A 126 12.54 -4.44 -3.35
C ASP A 126 12.85 -2.98 -3.71
N THR A 127 13.43 -2.28 -2.76
CA THR A 127 13.64 -0.83 -2.87
C THR A 127 14.62 -0.43 -3.97
N ALA A 128 15.51 -1.33 -4.36
CA ALA A 128 16.44 -1.06 -5.46
C ALA A 128 15.71 -0.78 -6.78
N GLN A 129 14.56 -1.41 -6.99
CA GLN A 129 13.76 -1.22 -8.20
C GLN A 129 13.09 0.15 -8.28
N TRP A 130 13.00 0.86 -7.17
CA TRP A 130 12.34 2.15 -7.08
C TRP A 130 13.27 3.33 -7.31
N ARG A 131 14.57 3.10 -7.39
CA ARG A 131 15.53 4.19 -7.51
C ARG A 131 15.45 4.86 -8.87
N ILE A 132 15.17 6.14 -8.86
CA ILE A 132 15.27 6.97 -10.06
C ILE A 132 16.74 7.19 -10.32
N ARG A 133 17.20 6.86 -11.52
CA ARG A 133 18.59 7.04 -11.88
C ARG A 133 18.89 8.53 -12.00
N SER A 134 19.83 9.00 -11.20
CA SER A 134 20.36 10.33 -11.38
C SER A 134 21.41 10.33 -12.49
N ARG A 135 21.47 11.41 -13.18
CA ARG A 135 22.46 11.61 -14.25
C ARG A 135 23.64 12.39 -13.73
#